data_3108db25aaea5b658fd5866d31f67f7a
#
_entry.id   3108db25aaea5b658fd5866d31f67f7a
#
_cell.length_a   1.000
_cell.length_b   1.000
_cell.length_c   1.000
_cell.angle_alpha   90.00
_cell.angle_beta   90.00
_cell.angle_gamma   90.00
#
_symmetry.space_group_name_H-M   'P 1'
#
loop_
_entity.id
_entity.type
_entity.pdbx_description
1 polymer ?
#
loop_
_entity_poly.entity_id
_entity_poly.type
_entity_poly.pdbx_seq_one_letter_code
_entity_poly.pdbx_strand_id
1 'polypeptide(L)'
;MQISQVFDKVSSAVQSGIQNLTGEEPPKEKQFGHDRRVVTFDLYGCLLNYRMITHFVGQVGRENKFEPELVERYFQLYLERIRLSPDFMTIRDVLETSMKYLDMEFNTKVFTKNFSELYLIYNDLKPHSDVLPTLEKLHRAGYEMYILANTDIQLISRQFENLGGYFSEKNVFVADECRCYKPNLGFFKAAAEKFKLRSADHFHVTSNYFQDIAPACRMHWLTAYVNRSKTGVFEDLEPSVVLNSLTDLEEGMQFAKHRIEEEERAAAEREQHARLIEEKKKQVAAQAAQQAKLRQQREMAARQQQMQQQMAGMSPQQQQQQRMMQQMQQQQMMQQRMAQQQRRGPGFGMLNDDDLADFAGSGPASTPQNQYFVPQNERDAALAEKMRHMNPAKARAIARARERGLAAARGRVM
;
A
#
# COMPACT_ATOMS: atom_id res chain seq x y z
N MET A 1 -3.09 -24.71 24.40
CA MET A 1 -1.80 -24.12 24.07
C MET A 1 -2.09 -22.74 23.49
N GLN A 2 -1.67 -21.67 24.14
CA GLN A 2 -2.04 -20.31 23.76
C GLN A 2 -1.31 -19.94 22.45
N ILE A 3 -2.03 -19.31 21.52
CA ILE A 3 -1.58 -18.89 20.18
C ILE A 3 -0.31 -18.02 20.24
N SER A 4 -0.15 -17.23 21.32
CA SER A 4 1.06 -16.43 21.59
C SER A 4 2.35 -17.29 21.65
N GLN A 5 2.29 -18.48 22.24
CA GLN A 5 3.48 -19.37 22.33
C GLN A 5 3.90 -19.98 20.98
N VAL A 6 2.98 -20.08 20.03
CA VAL A 6 3.30 -20.56 18.66
C VAL A 6 3.95 -19.44 17.86
N PHE A 7 3.46 -18.21 18.04
CA PHE A 7 4.02 -17.01 17.38
C PHE A 7 5.46 -16.73 17.86
N ASP A 8 5.69 -16.83 19.18
CA ASP A 8 7.03 -16.68 19.76
C ASP A 8 8.02 -17.74 19.26
N LYS A 9 7.57 -18.98 19.07
CA LYS A 9 8.39 -20.08 18.52
C LYS A 9 8.70 -19.90 17.03
N VAL A 10 7.75 -19.40 16.25
CA VAL A 10 7.97 -19.16 14.81
C VAL A 10 8.87 -17.93 14.62
N SER A 11 8.66 -16.86 15.38
CA SER A 11 9.51 -15.67 15.35
C SER A 11 10.94 -15.99 15.76
N SER A 12 11.15 -16.77 16.84
CA SER A 12 12.48 -17.17 17.27
C SER A 12 13.19 -18.13 16.29
N ALA A 13 12.44 -19.00 15.60
CA ALA A 13 13.00 -19.87 14.57
C ALA A 13 13.42 -19.11 13.31
N VAL A 14 12.66 -18.09 12.92
CA VAL A 14 13.02 -17.21 11.80
C VAL A 14 14.22 -16.34 12.15
N GLN A 15 14.29 -15.77 13.36
CA GLN A 15 15.44 -15.01 13.83
C GLN A 15 16.72 -15.85 13.91
N SER A 16 16.61 -17.09 14.41
CA SER A 16 17.75 -18.03 14.43
C SER A 16 18.20 -18.42 13.01
N GLY A 17 17.29 -18.51 12.06
CA GLY A 17 17.60 -18.77 10.64
C GLY A 17 18.34 -17.62 9.99
N ILE A 18 18.00 -16.38 10.29
CA ILE A 18 18.68 -15.18 9.76
C ILE A 18 20.08 -15.04 10.39
N GLN A 19 20.21 -15.25 11.68
CA GLN A 19 21.50 -15.19 12.39
C GLN A 19 22.53 -16.20 11.86
N ASN A 20 22.05 -17.39 11.47
CA ASN A 20 22.90 -18.43 10.88
C ASN A 20 23.32 -18.13 9.42
N LEU A 21 22.61 -17.26 8.71
CA LEU A 21 22.87 -16.92 7.30
C LEU A 21 23.71 -15.65 7.13
N THR A 22 23.58 -14.66 8.02
CA THR A 22 24.19 -13.34 7.85
C THR A 22 25.28 -13.03 8.87
N GLY A 23 25.34 -13.73 10.00
CA GLY A 23 26.29 -13.43 11.09
C GLY A 23 26.00 -12.10 11.83
N GLU A 24 24.96 -11.35 11.42
CA GLU A 24 24.57 -10.10 12.06
C GLU A 24 23.43 -10.34 13.06
N GLU A 25 23.56 -9.81 14.28
CA GLU A 25 22.43 -9.76 15.20
C GLU A 25 21.35 -8.85 14.59
N PRO A 26 20.11 -9.32 14.45
CA PRO A 26 19.00 -8.46 14.03
C PRO A 26 18.90 -7.29 15.00
N PRO A 27 18.57 -6.08 14.52
CA PRO A 27 18.40 -4.92 15.38
C PRO A 27 17.40 -5.28 16.48
N LYS A 28 17.82 -5.13 17.75
CA LYS A 28 16.96 -5.39 18.91
C LYS A 28 15.74 -4.49 18.80
N GLU A 29 14.63 -5.01 18.27
CA GLU A 29 13.32 -4.38 18.41
C GLU A 29 13.07 -4.19 19.91
N LYS A 30 13.03 -2.94 20.34
CA LYS A 30 12.61 -2.64 21.70
C LYS A 30 11.19 -3.19 21.84
N GLN A 31 11.04 -4.24 22.65
CA GLN A 31 9.73 -4.78 23.02
C GLN A 31 8.93 -3.66 23.69
N PHE A 32 8.10 -2.98 22.91
CA PHE A 32 7.02 -2.16 23.44
C PHE A 32 5.88 -3.13 23.79
N GLY A 33 5.37 -3.02 25.02
CA GLY A 33 4.35 -3.94 25.54
C GLY A 33 3.20 -4.13 24.54
N HIS A 34 2.76 -5.37 24.38
CA HIS A 34 1.77 -5.84 23.41
C HIS A 34 0.32 -5.35 23.63
N ASP A 35 0.08 -4.39 24.57
CA ASP A 35 -1.27 -4.00 25.01
C ASP A 35 -1.60 -2.50 24.79
N ARG A 36 -0.82 -1.81 23.97
CA ARG A 36 -1.08 -0.38 23.75
C ARG A 36 -2.28 -0.19 22.83
N ARG A 37 -3.38 0.40 23.34
CA ARG A 37 -4.58 0.75 22.59
C ARG A 37 -4.53 2.21 22.19
N VAL A 38 -4.27 2.53 20.94
CA VAL A 38 -4.08 3.90 20.47
C VAL A 38 -5.13 4.28 19.46
N VAL A 39 -5.70 5.48 19.63
CA VAL A 39 -6.60 6.10 18.65
C VAL A 39 -6.12 7.52 18.37
N THR A 40 -5.96 7.85 17.10
CA THR A 40 -5.68 9.21 16.65
C THR A 40 -6.93 9.78 15.96
N PHE A 41 -7.26 11.05 16.22
CA PHE A 41 -8.45 11.71 15.66
C PHE A 41 -8.06 12.87 14.77
N ASP A 42 -8.74 13.02 13.63
CA ASP A 42 -8.87 14.31 12.99
C ASP A 42 -9.79 15.21 13.84
N LEU A 43 -9.57 16.52 13.77
CA LEU A 43 -10.30 17.48 14.59
C LEU A 43 -11.52 18.05 13.87
N TYR A 44 -11.27 18.75 12.76
CA TYR A 44 -12.29 19.57 12.11
C TYR A 44 -13.19 18.75 11.19
N GLY A 45 -14.47 18.66 11.52
CA GLY A 45 -15.47 17.83 10.84
C GLY A 45 -15.59 16.43 11.44
N CYS A 46 -14.55 15.90 12.10
CA CYS A 46 -14.61 14.64 12.84
C CYS A 46 -15.10 14.85 14.27
N LEU A 47 -14.33 15.56 15.09
CA LEU A 47 -14.69 15.87 16.48
C LEU A 47 -15.47 17.17 16.57
N LEU A 48 -15.00 18.26 15.94
CA LEU A 48 -15.63 19.57 15.98
C LEU A 48 -16.47 19.84 14.74
N ASN A 49 -17.64 20.47 14.95
CA ASN A 49 -18.58 20.80 13.87
C ASN A 49 -18.07 21.96 13.01
N TYR A 50 -17.29 21.64 11.99
CA TYR A 50 -16.69 22.61 11.07
C TYR A 50 -17.70 23.30 10.15
N ARG A 51 -18.93 22.75 9.99
CA ARG A 51 -19.98 23.37 9.16
C ARG A 51 -20.35 24.77 9.63
N MET A 52 -20.14 25.10 10.90
CA MET A 52 -20.39 26.45 11.42
C MET A 52 -19.55 27.51 10.71
N ILE A 53 -18.31 27.17 10.33
CA ILE A 53 -17.40 28.08 9.62
C ILE A 53 -17.90 28.36 8.20
N THR A 54 -18.19 27.31 7.43
CA THR A 54 -18.67 27.47 6.05
C THR A 54 -20.01 28.16 6.02
N HIS A 55 -20.92 27.81 6.92
CA HIS A 55 -22.24 28.43 7.04
C HIS A 55 -22.15 29.94 7.35
N PHE A 56 -21.25 30.32 8.29
CA PHE A 56 -21.03 31.75 8.58
C PHE A 56 -20.59 32.50 7.32
N VAL A 57 -19.63 31.99 6.57
CA VAL A 57 -19.14 32.62 5.34
C VAL A 57 -20.25 32.70 4.28
N GLY A 58 -21.05 31.64 4.13
CA GLY A 58 -22.23 31.64 3.27
C GLY A 58 -23.27 32.67 3.70
N GLN A 59 -23.48 32.84 5.02
CA GLN A 59 -24.40 33.86 5.54
C GLN A 59 -23.93 35.29 5.25
N VAL A 60 -22.64 35.59 5.44
CA VAL A 60 -22.05 36.87 5.00
C VAL A 60 -22.30 37.10 3.51
N GLY A 61 -22.19 36.08 2.69
CA GLY A 61 -22.53 36.12 1.27
C GLY A 61 -23.99 36.48 1.05
N ARG A 62 -24.94 35.79 1.70
CA ARG A 62 -26.36 35.99 1.58
C ARG A 62 -26.79 37.43 1.94
N GLU A 63 -26.25 37.95 3.05
CA GLU A 63 -26.54 39.32 3.52
C GLU A 63 -26.06 40.37 2.51
N ASN A 64 -25.09 40.05 1.67
CA ASN A 64 -24.56 40.90 0.63
C ASN A 64 -25.03 40.50 -0.77
N LYS A 65 -26.12 39.72 -0.89
CA LYS A 65 -26.80 39.34 -2.13
C LYS A 65 -25.95 38.41 -3.05
N PHE A 66 -25.01 37.66 -2.48
CA PHE A 66 -24.32 36.58 -3.17
C PHE A 66 -24.99 35.24 -2.88
N GLU A 67 -24.82 34.27 -3.78
CA GLU A 67 -25.30 32.90 -3.62
C GLU A 67 -24.51 32.20 -2.51
N PRO A 68 -25.13 31.79 -1.37
CA PRO A 68 -24.40 31.27 -0.22
C PRO A 68 -23.59 30.01 -0.53
N GLU A 69 -24.20 29.05 -1.25
CA GLU A 69 -23.58 27.80 -1.61
C GLU A 69 -22.36 28.00 -2.52
N LEU A 70 -22.38 29.00 -3.37
CA LEU A 70 -21.25 29.36 -4.22
C LEU A 70 -20.10 29.97 -3.38
N VAL A 71 -20.44 30.86 -2.44
CA VAL A 71 -19.48 31.47 -1.50
C VAL A 71 -18.83 30.40 -0.64
N GLU A 72 -19.60 29.49 -0.04
CA GLU A 72 -19.08 28.37 0.75
C GLU A 72 -18.12 27.49 -0.06
N ARG A 73 -18.49 27.19 -1.32
CA ARG A 73 -17.65 26.38 -2.23
C ARG A 73 -16.33 27.07 -2.53
N TYR A 74 -16.32 28.35 -2.87
CA TYR A 74 -15.09 29.10 -3.14
C TYR A 74 -14.23 29.22 -1.88
N PHE A 75 -14.82 29.44 -0.73
CA PHE A 75 -14.10 29.50 0.53
C PHE A 75 -13.35 28.19 0.80
N GLN A 76 -14.02 27.03 0.70
CA GLN A 76 -13.39 25.74 0.85
C GLN A 76 -12.30 25.48 -0.18
N LEU A 77 -12.55 25.84 -1.45
CA LEU A 77 -11.59 25.69 -2.53
C LEU A 77 -10.29 26.48 -2.26
N TYR A 78 -10.40 27.73 -1.81
CA TYR A 78 -9.25 28.54 -1.48
C TYR A 78 -8.51 28.05 -0.25
N LEU A 79 -9.22 27.66 0.80
CA LEU A 79 -8.63 27.02 1.97
C LEU A 79 -7.76 25.81 1.62
N GLU A 80 -8.29 24.91 0.81
CA GLU A 80 -7.57 23.70 0.40
C GLU A 80 -6.36 24.04 -0.49
N ARG A 81 -6.51 24.92 -1.45
CA ARG A 81 -5.42 25.32 -2.36
C ARG A 81 -4.28 26.02 -1.64
N ILE A 82 -4.58 26.90 -0.68
CA ILE A 82 -3.56 27.60 0.09
C ILE A 82 -2.79 26.62 0.99
N ARG A 83 -3.47 25.67 1.63
CA ARG A 83 -2.84 24.64 2.44
C ARG A 83 -1.94 23.69 1.63
N LEU A 84 -2.19 23.52 0.34
CA LEU A 84 -1.38 22.70 -0.56
C LEU A 84 -0.21 23.49 -1.18
N SER A 85 -0.09 24.78 -0.89
CA SER A 85 1.06 25.59 -1.33
C SER A 85 2.36 25.02 -0.74
N PRO A 86 3.48 25.06 -1.48
CA PRO A 86 4.79 24.70 -0.96
C PRO A 86 5.23 25.54 0.24
N ASP A 87 4.83 26.83 0.24
CA ASP A 87 5.13 27.77 1.31
C ASP A 87 4.09 27.61 2.43
N PHE A 88 4.56 27.18 3.60
CA PHE A 88 3.69 27.05 4.75
C PHE A 88 3.22 28.40 5.26
N MET A 89 1.91 28.55 5.39
CA MET A 89 1.22 29.65 6.03
C MET A 89 0.57 29.18 7.32
N THR A 90 0.51 30.03 8.37
CA THR A 90 -0.25 29.70 9.58
C THR A 90 -1.73 29.56 9.26
N ILE A 91 -2.48 28.79 10.09
CA ILE A 91 -3.92 28.63 9.83
C ILE A 91 -4.67 29.96 9.85
N ARG A 92 -4.24 30.91 10.68
CA ARG A 92 -4.79 32.26 10.69
C ARG A 92 -4.61 32.96 9.34
N ASP A 93 -3.39 32.91 8.78
CA ASP A 93 -3.08 33.54 7.48
C ASP A 93 -3.82 32.83 6.35
N VAL A 94 -3.96 31.51 6.41
CA VAL A 94 -4.76 30.72 5.46
C VAL A 94 -6.22 31.18 5.45
N LEU A 95 -6.83 31.33 6.63
CA LEU A 95 -8.21 31.80 6.78
C LEU A 95 -8.38 33.23 6.24
N GLU A 96 -7.49 34.13 6.65
CA GLU A 96 -7.52 35.52 6.23
C GLU A 96 -7.31 35.68 4.72
N THR A 97 -6.37 34.94 4.16
CA THR A 97 -6.11 34.94 2.71
C THR A 97 -7.28 34.35 1.93
N SER A 98 -7.95 33.34 2.46
CA SER A 98 -9.17 32.79 1.85
C SER A 98 -10.28 33.83 1.78
N MET A 99 -10.44 34.65 2.84
CA MET A 99 -11.42 35.75 2.84
C MET A 99 -11.04 36.84 1.85
N LYS A 100 -9.74 37.16 1.69
CA LYS A 100 -9.25 38.10 0.66
C LYS A 100 -9.53 37.57 -0.75
N TYR A 101 -9.38 36.29 -1.01
CA TYR A 101 -9.68 35.69 -2.30
C TYR A 101 -11.18 35.68 -2.60
N LEU A 102 -12.04 35.51 -1.59
CA LEU A 102 -13.48 35.71 -1.76
C LEU A 102 -13.80 37.15 -2.15
N ASP A 103 -13.18 38.14 -1.49
CA ASP A 103 -13.36 39.54 -1.84
C ASP A 103 -12.96 39.83 -3.32
N MET A 104 -11.90 39.19 -3.80
CA MET A 104 -11.47 39.30 -5.22
C MET A 104 -12.49 38.61 -6.15
N GLU A 105 -12.93 37.41 -5.84
CA GLU A 105 -13.86 36.60 -6.64
C GLU A 105 -15.21 37.31 -6.83
N PHE A 106 -15.72 37.88 -5.74
CA PHE A 106 -17.02 38.58 -5.73
C PHE A 106 -16.94 40.09 -5.89
N ASN A 107 -15.73 40.63 -6.19
CA ASN A 107 -15.47 42.07 -6.35
C ASN A 107 -16.03 42.91 -5.19
N THR A 108 -15.70 42.53 -3.95
CA THR A 108 -16.23 43.16 -2.71
C THR A 108 -15.12 43.33 -1.67
N LYS A 109 -15.45 43.81 -0.48
CA LYS A 109 -14.60 43.84 0.72
C LYS A 109 -15.30 43.32 1.96
N VAL A 110 -16.45 42.67 1.79
CA VAL A 110 -17.28 42.26 2.93
C VAL A 110 -16.70 41.07 3.66
N PHE A 111 -16.06 40.13 2.98
CA PHE A 111 -15.52 38.95 3.59
C PHE A 111 -14.35 39.26 4.52
N THR A 112 -13.35 40.03 4.04
CA THR A 112 -12.21 40.46 4.89
C THR A 112 -12.67 41.27 6.11
N LYS A 113 -13.73 42.12 5.97
CA LYS A 113 -14.28 42.84 7.12
C LYS A 113 -14.86 41.95 8.19
N ASN A 114 -15.37 40.79 7.84
CA ASN A 114 -15.94 39.81 8.77
C ASN A 114 -14.92 38.77 9.25
N PHE A 115 -13.63 38.91 8.93
CA PHE A 115 -12.59 37.96 9.33
C PHE A 115 -12.48 37.77 10.85
N SER A 116 -12.58 38.84 11.63
CA SER A 116 -12.47 38.75 13.08
C SER A 116 -13.58 37.90 13.69
N GLU A 117 -14.79 37.99 13.17
CA GLU A 117 -15.93 37.18 13.61
C GLU A 117 -15.76 35.71 13.19
N LEU A 118 -15.35 35.45 11.94
CA LEU A 118 -14.98 34.11 11.49
C LEU A 118 -13.95 33.46 12.42
N TYR A 119 -12.92 34.22 12.81
CA TYR A 119 -11.85 33.74 13.67
C TYR A 119 -12.33 33.46 15.10
N LEU A 120 -13.28 34.25 15.62
CA LEU A 120 -13.95 33.97 16.91
C LEU A 120 -14.74 32.65 16.86
N ILE A 121 -15.54 32.45 15.80
CA ILE A 121 -16.29 31.21 15.62
C ILE A 121 -15.31 30.02 15.53
N TYR A 122 -14.21 30.17 14.82
CA TYR A 122 -13.20 29.13 14.70
C TYR A 122 -12.57 28.74 16.05
N ASN A 123 -12.43 29.71 16.96
CA ASN A 123 -11.91 29.47 18.32
C ASN A 123 -12.89 28.76 19.27
N ASP A 124 -14.19 28.71 18.95
CA ASP A 124 -15.22 28.16 19.82
C ASP A 124 -16.12 27.14 19.12
N LEU A 125 -15.54 26.34 18.25
CA LEU A 125 -16.27 25.25 17.58
C LEU A 125 -16.75 24.22 18.59
N LYS A 126 -18.01 23.82 18.46
CA LYS A 126 -18.62 22.84 19.36
C LYS A 126 -18.44 21.41 18.79
N PRO A 127 -18.27 20.42 19.66
CA PRO A 127 -18.20 19.02 19.23
C PRO A 127 -19.54 18.55 18.67
N HIS A 128 -19.50 17.52 17.84
CA HIS A 128 -20.69 16.76 17.49
C HIS A 128 -21.23 16.04 18.73
N SER A 129 -22.53 15.75 18.77
CA SER A 129 -23.21 15.18 19.93
C SER A 129 -22.70 13.79 20.35
N ASP A 130 -22.11 13.04 19.41
CA ASP A 130 -21.54 11.71 19.63
C ASP A 130 -20.08 11.73 20.16
N VAL A 131 -19.44 12.90 20.22
CA VAL A 131 -18.01 13.02 20.53
C VAL A 131 -17.72 12.78 22.02
N LEU A 132 -18.30 13.59 22.91
CA LEU A 132 -17.99 13.51 24.34
C LEU A 132 -18.31 12.12 24.93
N PRO A 133 -19.49 11.50 24.64
CA PRO A 133 -19.74 10.14 25.12
C PRO A 133 -18.73 9.10 24.59
N THR A 134 -18.28 9.25 23.33
CA THR A 134 -17.29 8.34 22.77
C THR A 134 -15.91 8.52 23.39
N LEU A 135 -15.46 9.76 23.58
CA LEU A 135 -14.17 10.03 24.23
C LEU A 135 -14.15 9.50 25.66
N GLU A 136 -15.25 9.66 26.40
CA GLU A 136 -15.38 9.10 27.75
C GLU A 136 -15.32 7.56 27.74
N LYS A 137 -16.03 6.91 26.82
CA LYS A 137 -16.01 5.45 26.65
C LYS A 137 -14.60 4.94 26.36
N LEU A 138 -13.88 5.54 25.40
CA LEU A 138 -12.53 5.17 25.05
C LEU A 138 -11.54 5.42 26.19
N HIS A 139 -11.68 6.54 26.90
CA HIS A 139 -10.84 6.85 28.06
C HIS A 139 -11.01 5.78 29.16
N ARG A 140 -12.26 5.42 29.50
CA ARG A 140 -12.54 4.35 30.48
C ARG A 140 -12.05 2.98 30.03
N ALA A 141 -12.04 2.72 28.70
CA ALA A 141 -11.48 1.50 28.14
C ALA A 141 -9.95 1.48 28.04
N GLY A 142 -9.27 2.55 28.52
CA GLY A 142 -7.82 2.65 28.58
C GLY A 142 -7.14 2.96 27.24
N TYR A 143 -7.86 3.58 26.29
CA TYR A 143 -7.24 4.04 25.06
C TYR A 143 -6.38 5.27 25.27
N GLU A 144 -5.20 5.29 24.67
CA GLU A 144 -4.41 6.50 24.46
C GLU A 144 -4.98 7.26 23.27
N MET A 145 -5.40 8.51 23.51
CA MET A 145 -6.07 9.33 22.49
C MET A 145 -5.19 10.49 22.09
N TYR A 146 -5.04 10.71 20.78
CA TYR A 146 -4.26 11.80 20.19
C TYR A 146 -5.08 12.54 19.13
N ILE A 147 -4.81 13.83 18.92
CA ILE A 147 -5.38 14.62 17.81
C ILE A 147 -4.30 14.91 16.79
N LEU A 148 -4.64 14.74 15.51
CA LEU A 148 -3.84 15.10 14.34
C LEU A 148 -4.60 16.16 13.52
N ALA A 149 -4.21 17.45 13.64
CA ALA A 149 -5.04 18.53 13.14
C ALA A 149 -4.33 19.52 12.21
N ASN A 150 -5.04 19.95 11.17
CA ASN A 150 -4.62 21.03 10.26
C ASN A 150 -4.84 22.41 10.90
N THR A 151 -4.09 22.72 11.99
CA THR A 151 -4.21 23.93 12.78
C THR A 151 -2.87 24.28 13.46
N ASP A 152 -2.88 25.24 14.34
CA ASP A 152 -1.78 25.59 15.25
C ASP A 152 -2.15 25.31 16.72
N ILE A 153 -1.13 25.34 17.59
CA ILE A 153 -1.29 25.01 19.01
C ILE A 153 -2.14 26.05 19.76
N GLN A 154 -2.09 27.31 19.35
CA GLN A 154 -2.83 28.39 20.02
C GLN A 154 -4.35 28.25 19.81
N LEU A 155 -4.73 27.84 18.60
CA LEU A 155 -6.11 27.63 18.24
C LEU A 155 -6.69 26.36 18.90
N ILE A 156 -5.96 25.25 18.84
CA ILE A 156 -6.45 23.98 19.39
C ILE A 156 -6.53 24.01 20.93
N SER A 157 -5.62 24.72 21.61
CA SER A 157 -5.66 24.81 23.08
C SER A 157 -6.96 25.36 23.60
N ARG A 158 -7.60 26.27 22.86
CA ARG A 158 -8.91 26.86 23.21
C ARG A 158 -10.08 25.86 23.07
N GLN A 159 -9.87 24.76 22.37
CA GLN A 159 -10.87 23.71 22.14
C GLN A 159 -10.81 22.57 23.17
N PHE A 160 -9.78 22.53 24.02
CA PHE A 160 -9.62 21.40 24.96
C PHE A 160 -10.79 21.27 25.94
N GLU A 161 -11.33 22.39 26.42
CA GLU A 161 -12.51 22.38 27.30
C GLU A 161 -13.76 21.86 26.57
N ASN A 162 -13.98 22.29 25.33
CA ASN A 162 -15.06 21.80 24.49
C ASN A 162 -14.98 20.28 24.22
N LEU A 163 -13.77 19.71 24.27
CA LEU A 163 -13.50 18.28 24.14
C LEU A 163 -13.45 17.53 25.49
N GLY A 164 -14.01 18.12 26.55
CA GLY A 164 -14.14 17.47 27.87
C GLY A 164 -12.82 17.33 28.64
N GLY A 165 -11.77 18.05 28.26
CA GLY A 165 -10.45 17.99 28.93
C GLY A 165 -9.66 16.70 28.66
N TYR A 166 -10.09 15.86 27.71
CA TYR A 166 -9.36 14.63 27.36
C TYR A 166 -8.06 14.90 26.60
N PHE A 167 -7.87 16.10 26.09
CA PHE A 167 -6.70 16.50 25.31
C PHE A 167 -5.95 17.67 25.95
N SER A 168 -4.67 17.74 25.66
CA SER A 168 -3.74 18.78 26.06
C SER A 168 -2.66 18.91 24.98
N GLU A 169 -1.75 19.87 25.13
CA GLU A 169 -0.61 20.03 24.19
C GLU A 169 0.26 18.77 24.05
N LYS A 170 0.25 17.88 25.05
CA LYS A 170 1.06 16.65 25.05
C LYS A 170 0.54 15.58 24.11
N ASN A 171 -0.77 15.57 23.82
CA ASN A 171 -1.42 14.55 23.01
C ASN A 171 -2.10 15.11 21.75
N VAL A 172 -1.59 16.24 21.25
CA VAL A 172 -1.97 16.79 19.95
C VAL A 172 -0.76 16.96 19.04
N PHE A 173 -0.96 16.82 17.74
CA PHE A 173 0.00 17.14 16.69
C PHE A 173 -0.66 18.04 15.66
N VAL A 174 -0.02 19.17 15.41
CA VAL A 174 -0.59 20.22 14.57
C VAL A 174 0.31 20.55 13.37
N ALA A 175 -0.29 21.12 12.31
CA ALA A 175 0.41 21.45 11.09
C ALA A 175 1.60 22.39 11.30
N ASP A 176 1.53 23.26 12.29
CA ASP A 176 2.60 24.21 12.61
C ASP A 176 3.89 23.53 13.11
N GLU A 177 3.77 22.38 13.79
CA GLU A 177 4.93 21.62 14.30
C GLU A 177 5.82 21.06 13.18
N CYS A 178 5.23 20.65 12.06
CA CYS A 178 5.97 20.07 10.93
C CYS A 178 6.00 20.99 9.70
N ARG A 179 5.42 22.18 9.77
CA ARG A 179 5.34 23.14 8.68
C ARG A 179 4.71 22.56 7.41
N CYS A 180 3.74 21.69 7.58
CA CYS A 180 2.97 21.09 6.48
C CYS A 180 1.57 20.67 6.92
N TYR A 181 0.62 20.76 6.00
CA TYR A 181 -0.77 20.36 6.21
C TYR A 181 -1.04 18.94 5.70
N LYS A 182 -2.00 18.23 6.31
CA LYS A 182 -2.63 17.06 5.69
C LYS A 182 -3.24 17.49 4.34
N PRO A 183 -3.12 16.68 3.27
CA PRO A 183 -2.75 15.27 3.18
C PRO A 183 -1.26 14.98 2.98
N ASN A 184 -0.35 15.90 3.23
CA ASN A 184 1.08 15.67 3.06
C ASN A 184 1.55 14.51 3.95
N LEU A 185 2.19 13.49 3.38
CA LEU A 185 2.70 12.33 4.12
C LEU A 185 3.76 12.71 5.18
N GLY A 186 4.45 13.83 5.00
CA GLY A 186 5.37 14.38 6.00
C GLY A 186 4.70 14.64 7.34
N PHE A 187 3.46 15.15 7.33
CA PHE A 187 2.65 15.35 8.53
C PHE A 187 2.42 14.02 9.28
N PHE A 188 1.98 12.98 8.59
CA PHE A 188 1.69 11.67 9.18
C PHE A 188 2.96 10.98 9.71
N LYS A 189 4.07 11.10 8.98
CA LYS A 189 5.38 10.57 9.42
C LYS A 189 5.86 11.26 10.70
N ALA A 190 5.79 12.59 10.76
CA ALA A 190 6.19 13.34 11.94
C ALA A 190 5.29 13.05 13.15
N ALA A 191 3.97 12.92 12.95
CA ALA A 191 3.04 12.51 14.00
C ALA A 191 3.33 11.08 14.50
N ALA A 192 3.62 10.14 13.57
CA ALA A 192 4.00 8.77 13.91
C ALA A 192 5.26 8.72 14.77
N GLU A 193 6.26 9.52 14.45
CA GLU A 193 7.51 9.63 15.22
C GLU A 193 7.26 10.21 16.61
N LYS A 194 6.53 11.34 16.71
CA LYS A 194 6.21 12.01 17.98
C LYS A 194 5.50 11.08 18.96
N PHE A 195 4.48 10.39 18.50
CA PHE A 195 3.63 9.52 19.35
C PHE A 195 4.01 8.05 19.29
N LYS A 196 5.06 7.69 18.55
CA LYS A 196 5.52 6.30 18.35
C LYS A 196 4.38 5.40 17.86
N LEU A 197 3.64 5.88 16.86
CA LEU A 197 2.52 5.16 16.28
C LEU A 197 3.02 4.01 15.41
N ARG A 198 2.42 2.84 15.56
CA ARG A 198 2.69 1.65 14.74
C ARG A 198 1.45 1.32 13.93
N SER A 199 1.63 0.91 12.68
CA SER A 199 0.52 0.66 11.75
C SER A 199 -0.51 -0.35 12.28
N ALA A 200 -0.07 -1.39 12.99
CA ALA A 200 -0.94 -2.43 13.52
C ALA A 200 -1.63 -2.09 14.86
N ASP A 201 -1.13 -1.07 15.59
CA ASP A 201 -1.52 -0.85 16.99
C ASP A 201 -2.52 0.29 17.16
N HIS A 202 -2.77 1.09 16.12
CA HIS A 202 -3.66 2.24 16.26
C HIS A 202 -4.63 2.39 15.10
N PHE A 203 -5.73 3.07 15.39
CA PHE A 203 -6.68 3.54 14.39
C PHE A 203 -6.59 5.06 14.24
N HIS A 204 -6.58 5.51 12.98
CA HIS A 204 -6.80 6.92 12.67
C HIS A 204 -8.28 7.14 12.32
N VAL A 205 -8.95 7.99 13.10
CA VAL A 205 -10.39 8.24 13.03
C VAL A 205 -10.63 9.61 12.41
N THR A 206 -11.37 9.67 11.33
CA THR A 206 -11.61 10.92 10.60
C THR A 206 -12.94 10.90 9.84
N SER A 207 -13.46 12.09 9.52
CA SER A 207 -14.56 12.29 8.58
C SER A 207 -14.09 12.85 7.22
N ASN A 208 -12.78 12.97 7.00
CA ASN A 208 -12.22 13.52 5.76
C ASN A 208 -11.46 12.45 4.98
N TYR A 209 -12.02 12.06 3.84
CA TYR A 209 -11.43 11.01 3.02
C TYR A 209 -10.10 11.45 2.40
N PHE A 210 -10.08 12.62 1.77
CA PHE A 210 -8.92 13.09 1.00
C PHE A 210 -7.75 13.50 1.90
N GLN A 211 -8.03 14.22 2.99
CA GLN A 211 -6.97 14.74 3.86
C GLN A 211 -6.39 13.70 4.80
N ASP A 212 -7.16 12.65 5.12
CA ASP A 212 -6.79 11.70 6.17
C ASP A 212 -6.82 10.24 5.72
N ILE A 213 -7.96 9.72 5.21
CA ILE A 213 -8.06 8.30 4.86
C ILE A 213 -7.05 7.91 3.79
N ALA A 214 -7.00 8.66 2.68
CA ALA A 214 -6.11 8.33 1.58
C ALA A 214 -4.61 8.33 1.98
N PRO A 215 -4.07 9.33 2.70
CA PRO A 215 -2.69 9.26 3.17
C PRO A 215 -2.46 8.22 4.27
N ALA A 216 -3.42 8.00 5.21
CA ALA A 216 -3.29 6.98 6.25
C ALA A 216 -3.25 5.57 5.66
N CYS A 217 -4.07 5.27 4.66
CA CYS A 217 -4.00 4.00 3.92
C CYS A 217 -2.64 3.79 3.24
N ARG A 218 -2.03 4.87 2.67
CA ARG A 218 -0.68 4.80 2.10
C ARG A 218 0.42 4.60 3.15
N MET A 219 0.15 4.95 4.39
CA MET A 219 1.01 4.67 5.55
C MET A 219 0.73 3.28 6.16
N HIS A 220 -0.19 2.51 5.56
CA HIS A 220 -0.67 1.23 6.09
C HIS A 220 -1.27 1.33 7.50
N TRP A 221 -1.85 2.47 7.84
CA TRP A 221 -2.53 2.66 9.12
C TRP A 221 -3.92 2.04 9.08
N LEU A 222 -4.37 1.53 10.23
CA LEU A 222 -5.78 1.19 10.39
C LEU A 222 -6.61 2.48 10.46
N THR A 223 -7.73 2.51 9.76
CA THR A 223 -8.53 3.72 9.61
C THR A 223 -10.00 3.46 9.93
N ALA A 224 -10.63 4.41 10.65
CA ALA A 224 -12.05 4.45 10.86
C ALA A 224 -12.63 5.71 10.19
N TYR A 225 -13.39 5.52 9.12
CA TYR A 225 -14.03 6.61 8.40
C TYR A 225 -15.42 6.90 8.96
N VAL A 226 -15.57 8.03 9.65
CA VAL A 226 -16.86 8.51 10.15
C VAL A 226 -17.53 9.27 9.01
N ASN A 227 -18.30 8.57 8.21
CA ASN A 227 -18.92 9.08 6.98
C ASN A 227 -20.17 9.92 7.24
N ARG A 228 -20.01 11.05 7.92
CA ARG A 228 -21.09 11.98 8.27
C ARG A 228 -21.83 12.55 7.04
N SER A 229 -21.12 12.66 5.93
CA SER A 229 -21.64 13.23 4.67
C SER A 229 -22.23 12.19 3.72
N LYS A 230 -22.21 10.90 4.07
CA LYS A 230 -22.69 9.76 3.24
C LYS A 230 -22.10 9.77 1.82
N THR A 231 -20.81 10.08 1.72
CA THR A 231 -20.06 10.04 0.46
C THR A 231 -19.61 8.63 0.12
N GLY A 232 -19.29 8.38 -1.15
CA GLY A 232 -18.72 7.11 -1.58
C GLY A 232 -17.30 6.86 -1.03
N VAL A 233 -16.86 5.61 -1.11
CA VAL A 233 -15.52 5.15 -0.73
C VAL A 233 -14.81 4.64 -1.97
N PHE A 234 -13.50 4.90 -2.10
CA PHE A 234 -12.69 4.39 -3.21
C PHE A 234 -12.23 2.96 -2.93
N GLU A 235 -12.44 2.05 -3.87
CA GLU A 235 -12.08 0.62 -3.75
C GLU A 235 -10.57 0.40 -3.55
N ASP A 236 -9.71 1.28 -4.10
CA ASP A 236 -8.25 1.13 -3.98
C ASP A 236 -7.66 1.65 -2.65
N LEU A 237 -8.44 2.39 -1.87
CA LEU A 237 -8.03 3.00 -0.61
C LEU A 237 -9.13 2.85 0.45
N GLU A 238 -9.63 1.64 0.62
CA GLU A 238 -10.71 1.35 1.57
C GLU A 238 -10.27 1.59 3.02
N PRO A 239 -11.08 2.34 3.82
CA PRO A 239 -10.86 2.41 5.25
C PRO A 239 -11.09 1.04 5.90
N SER A 240 -10.41 0.77 7.01
CA SER A 240 -10.55 -0.49 7.75
C SER A 240 -11.98 -0.69 8.28
N VAL A 241 -12.66 0.41 8.62
CA VAL A 241 -14.09 0.43 8.97
C VAL A 241 -14.74 1.74 8.55
N VAL A 242 -16.01 1.67 8.12
CA VAL A 242 -16.86 2.83 7.82
C VAL A 242 -17.98 2.91 8.84
N LEU A 243 -18.12 4.05 9.48
CA LEU A 243 -19.11 4.33 10.54
C LEU A 243 -19.99 5.50 10.14
N ASN A 244 -21.25 5.52 10.60
CA ASN A 244 -22.15 6.66 10.41
C ASN A 244 -21.96 7.72 11.50
N SER A 245 -21.49 7.33 12.67
CA SER A 245 -21.19 8.18 13.82
C SER A 245 -20.05 7.59 14.65
N LEU A 246 -19.54 8.37 15.62
CA LEU A 246 -18.54 7.88 16.55
C LEU A 246 -19.12 6.91 17.61
N THR A 247 -20.43 6.84 17.77
CA THR A 247 -21.07 6.01 18.79
C THR A 247 -20.61 4.55 18.74
N ASP A 248 -20.43 4.01 17.53
CA ASP A 248 -20.07 2.62 17.28
C ASP A 248 -18.58 2.42 17.03
N LEU A 249 -17.73 3.43 17.41
CA LEU A 249 -16.31 3.43 17.07
C LEU A 249 -15.56 2.24 17.66
N GLU A 250 -15.76 1.95 18.94
CA GLU A 250 -15.02 0.89 19.61
C GLU A 250 -15.36 -0.49 19.03
N GLU A 251 -16.65 -0.77 18.85
CA GLU A 251 -17.14 -1.99 18.24
C GLU A 251 -16.67 -2.12 16.78
N GLY A 252 -16.71 -1.02 16.04
CA GLY A 252 -16.22 -0.98 14.65
C GLY A 252 -14.73 -1.26 14.54
N MET A 253 -13.90 -0.70 15.43
CA MET A 253 -12.47 -0.99 15.50
C MET A 253 -12.18 -2.45 15.85
N GLN A 254 -12.93 -3.02 16.81
CA GLN A 254 -12.79 -4.44 17.19
C GLN A 254 -13.17 -5.36 16.02
N PHE A 255 -14.28 -5.08 15.36
CA PHE A 255 -14.71 -5.81 14.17
C PHE A 255 -13.66 -5.76 13.04
N ALA A 256 -13.12 -4.57 12.75
CA ALA A 256 -12.09 -4.42 11.73
C ALA A 256 -10.83 -5.20 12.06
N LYS A 257 -10.36 -5.18 13.30
CA LYS A 257 -9.21 -5.98 13.74
C LYS A 257 -9.44 -7.48 13.55
N HIS A 258 -10.57 -7.99 14.02
CA HIS A 258 -10.92 -9.41 13.88
C HIS A 258 -10.96 -9.84 12.41
N ARG A 259 -11.57 -9.03 11.54
CA ARG A 259 -11.61 -9.31 10.10
C ARG A 259 -10.21 -9.38 9.49
N ILE A 260 -9.33 -8.44 9.82
CA ILE A 260 -7.95 -8.41 9.32
C ILE A 260 -7.18 -9.65 9.80
N GLU A 261 -7.29 -10.01 11.07
CA GLU A 261 -6.66 -11.21 11.63
C GLU A 261 -7.15 -12.51 10.96
N GLU A 262 -8.44 -12.59 10.63
CA GLU A 262 -9.01 -13.73 9.88
C GLU A 262 -8.46 -13.77 8.44
N GLU A 263 -8.39 -12.62 7.76
CA GLU A 263 -7.86 -12.53 6.40
C GLU A 263 -6.36 -12.91 6.35
N GLU A 264 -5.55 -12.44 7.31
CA GLU A 264 -4.14 -12.79 7.44
C GLU A 264 -3.95 -14.28 7.72
N ARG A 265 -4.77 -14.87 8.61
CA ARG A 265 -4.74 -16.31 8.89
C ARG A 265 -5.08 -17.13 7.64
N ALA A 266 -6.14 -16.75 6.94
CA ALA A 266 -6.53 -17.42 5.71
C ALA A 266 -5.48 -17.27 4.59
N ALA A 267 -4.79 -16.12 4.52
CA ALA A 267 -3.69 -15.91 3.59
C ALA A 267 -2.48 -16.80 3.92
N ALA A 268 -2.10 -16.89 5.19
CA ALA A 268 -1.02 -17.75 5.66
C ALA A 268 -1.31 -19.25 5.40
N GLU A 269 -2.55 -19.69 5.61
CA GLU A 269 -2.98 -21.07 5.30
C GLU A 269 -2.88 -21.37 3.79
N ARG A 270 -3.30 -20.42 2.94
CA ARG A 270 -3.19 -20.57 1.48
C ARG A 270 -1.72 -20.66 1.03
N GLU A 271 -0.85 -19.84 1.60
CA GLU A 271 0.58 -19.86 1.29
C GLU A 271 1.21 -21.19 1.72
N GLN A 272 0.91 -21.67 2.94
CA GLN A 272 1.36 -22.98 3.42
C GLN A 272 0.92 -24.11 2.49
N HIS A 273 -0.35 -24.10 2.09
CA HIS A 273 -0.89 -25.11 1.16
C HIS A 273 -0.21 -25.04 -0.21
N ALA A 274 0.05 -23.84 -0.73
CA ALA A 274 0.77 -23.66 -2.00
C ALA A 274 2.20 -24.21 -1.93
N ARG A 275 2.92 -23.96 -0.83
CA ARG A 275 4.27 -24.52 -0.58
C ARG A 275 4.27 -26.04 -0.54
N LEU A 276 3.30 -26.65 0.13
CA LEU A 276 3.15 -28.12 0.18
C LEU A 276 2.87 -28.73 -1.19
N ILE A 277 2.04 -28.07 -2.02
CA ILE A 277 1.78 -28.53 -3.39
C ILE A 277 3.06 -28.46 -4.23
N GLU A 278 3.82 -27.39 -4.11
CA GLU A 278 5.07 -27.22 -4.86
C GLU A 278 6.11 -28.27 -4.45
N GLU A 279 6.23 -28.52 -3.17
CA GLU A 279 7.13 -29.56 -2.65
C GLU A 279 6.76 -30.96 -3.15
N LYS A 280 5.46 -31.31 -3.11
CA LYS A 280 4.97 -32.55 -3.70
C LYS A 280 5.25 -32.66 -5.20
N LYS A 281 5.09 -31.58 -5.97
CA LYS A 281 5.45 -31.56 -7.38
C LYS A 281 6.93 -31.81 -7.61
N LYS A 282 7.82 -31.22 -6.79
CA LYS A 282 9.26 -31.46 -6.85
C LYS A 282 9.61 -32.92 -6.53
N GLN A 283 8.98 -33.52 -5.53
CA GLN A 283 9.16 -34.92 -5.17
C GLN A 283 8.74 -35.87 -6.29
N VAL A 284 7.56 -35.64 -6.89
CA VAL A 284 7.06 -36.45 -8.02
C VAL A 284 7.97 -36.32 -9.22
N ALA A 285 8.45 -35.10 -9.55
CA ALA A 285 9.39 -34.88 -10.64
C ALA A 285 10.75 -35.59 -10.41
N ALA A 286 11.26 -35.55 -9.17
CA ALA A 286 12.48 -36.24 -8.79
C ALA A 286 12.34 -37.78 -8.92
N GLN A 287 11.22 -38.36 -8.46
CA GLN A 287 10.92 -39.78 -8.61
C GLN A 287 10.81 -40.19 -10.07
N ALA A 288 10.12 -39.39 -10.91
CA ALA A 288 10.00 -39.63 -12.33
C ALA A 288 11.38 -39.59 -13.04
N ALA A 289 12.22 -38.64 -12.70
CA ALA A 289 13.60 -38.54 -13.22
C ALA A 289 14.46 -39.75 -12.80
N GLN A 290 14.32 -40.24 -11.57
CA GLN A 290 15.01 -41.45 -11.09
C GLN A 290 14.55 -42.69 -11.83
N GLN A 291 13.24 -42.85 -12.04
CA GLN A 291 12.68 -43.98 -12.82
C GLN A 291 13.12 -43.94 -14.28
N ALA A 292 13.18 -42.75 -14.89
CA ALA A 292 13.68 -42.59 -16.27
C ALA A 292 15.16 -43.01 -16.38
N LYS A 293 16.02 -42.61 -15.43
CA LYS A 293 17.43 -43.05 -15.37
C LYS A 293 17.55 -44.57 -15.25
N LEU A 294 16.74 -45.19 -14.39
CA LEU A 294 16.73 -46.65 -14.20
C LEU A 294 16.29 -47.40 -15.47
N ARG A 295 15.29 -46.87 -16.18
CA ARG A 295 14.84 -47.41 -17.49
C ARG A 295 15.97 -47.34 -18.52
N GLN A 296 16.63 -46.19 -18.65
CA GLN A 296 17.80 -46.06 -19.56
C GLN A 296 18.91 -47.04 -19.23
N GLN A 297 19.25 -47.22 -17.95
CA GLN A 297 20.24 -48.21 -17.55
C GLN A 297 19.88 -49.65 -17.93
N ARG A 298 18.59 -50.04 -17.71
CA ARG A 298 18.08 -51.34 -18.10
C ARG A 298 18.10 -51.55 -19.61
N GLU A 299 17.72 -50.54 -20.39
CA GLU A 299 17.81 -50.60 -21.86
C GLU A 299 19.23 -50.72 -22.37
N MET A 300 20.18 -49.97 -21.78
CA MET A 300 21.60 -50.09 -22.15
C MET A 300 22.16 -51.47 -21.78
N ALA A 301 21.84 -52.00 -20.60
CA ALA A 301 22.25 -53.34 -20.19
C ALA A 301 21.67 -54.43 -21.12
N ALA A 302 20.41 -54.31 -21.49
CA ALA A 302 19.77 -55.23 -22.45
C ALA A 302 20.42 -55.19 -23.83
N ARG A 303 20.74 -53.98 -24.36
CA ARG A 303 21.48 -53.82 -25.63
C ARG A 303 22.87 -54.41 -25.55
N GLN A 304 23.54 -54.27 -24.43
CA GLN A 304 24.88 -54.85 -24.20
C GLN A 304 24.84 -56.38 -24.19
N GLN A 305 23.84 -56.97 -23.52
CA GLN A 305 23.61 -58.43 -23.52
C GLN A 305 23.27 -58.94 -24.93
N GLN A 306 22.40 -58.26 -25.67
CA GLN A 306 22.05 -58.60 -27.05
C GLN A 306 23.32 -58.58 -27.97
N MET A 307 24.15 -57.57 -27.81
CA MET A 307 25.41 -57.44 -28.58
C MET A 307 26.39 -58.55 -28.22
N GLN A 308 26.53 -58.92 -26.92
CA GLN A 308 27.34 -60.07 -26.49
C GLN A 308 26.85 -61.40 -27.06
N GLN A 309 25.55 -61.65 -27.08
CA GLN A 309 24.97 -62.84 -27.70
C GLN A 309 25.19 -62.88 -29.19
N GLN A 310 25.06 -61.76 -29.89
CA GLN A 310 25.37 -61.68 -31.33
C GLN A 310 26.86 -61.96 -31.61
N MET A 311 27.74 -61.44 -30.76
CA MET A 311 29.20 -61.70 -30.90
C MET A 311 29.59 -63.14 -30.60
N ALA A 312 28.93 -63.84 -29.68
CA ALA A 312 29.21 -65.21 -29.36
C ALA A 312 28.83 -66.20 -30.47
N GLY A 313 27.93 -65.84 -31.35
CA GLY A 313 27.54 -66.62 -32.53
C GLY A 313 28.35 -66.41 -33.79
N MET A 314 29.38 -65.48 -33.76
CA MET A 314 30.16 -65.14 -34.91
C MET A 314 31.51 -65.87 -34.97
N SER A 315 32.02 -66.17 -36.21
CA SER A 315 33.34 -66.70 -36.39
C SER A 315 34.45 -65.74 -35.98
N PRO A 316 35.65 -66.18 -35.60
CA PRO A 316 36.73 -65.28 -35.18
C PRO A 316 37.08 -64.16 -36.18
N GLN A 317 36.99 -64.44 -37.46
CA GLN A 317 37.21 -63.45 -38.51
C GLN A 317 36.12 -62.39 -38.56
N GLN A 318 34.86 -62.76 -38.40
CA GLN A 318 33.72 -61.86 -38.37
C GLN A 318 33.73 -60.96 -37.11
N GLN A 319 34.19 -61.50 -35.96
CA GLN A 319 34.35 -60.72 -34.71
C GLN A 319 35.45 -59.66 -34.88
N GLN A 320 36.55 -59.97 -35.55
CA GLN A 320 37.65 -59.05 -35.81
C GLN A 320 37.21 -57.88 -36.74
N GLN A 321 36.45 -58.22 -37.83
CA GLN A 321 35.90 -57.21 -38.72
C GLN A 321 34.91 -56.28 -38.03
N GLN A 322 34.06 -56.81 -37.18
CA GLN A 322 33.07 -56.01 -36.45
C GLN A 322 33.69 -55.09 -35.38
N ARG A 323 34.75 -55.57 -34.68
CA ARG A 323 35.54 -54.74 -33.77
C ARG A 323 36.24 -53.58 -34.48
N MET A 324 36.77 -53.82 -35.67
CA MET A 324 37.41 -52.80 -36.49
C MET A 324 36.40 -51.74 -36.96
N MET A 325 35.20 -52.16 -37.36
CA MET A 325 34.11 -51.26 -37.78
C MET A 325 33.59 -50.41 -36.60
N GLN A 326 33.47 -51.00 -35.41
CA GLN A 326 33.08 -50.25 -34.21
C GLN A 326 34.15 -49.22 -33.78
N GLN A 327 35.42 -49.57 -33.89
CA GLN A 327 36.51 -48.59 -33.61
C GLN A 327 36.46 -47.43 -34.61
N MET A 328 36.21 -47.71 -35.87
CA MET A 328 36.11 -46.67 -36.90
C MET A 328 34.89 -45.76 -36.66
N GLN A 329 33.71 -46.30 -36.26
CA GLN A 329 32.54 -45.54 -35.90
C GLN A 329 32.77 -44.69 -34.64
N GLN A 330 33.43 -45.23 -33.63
CA GLN A 330 33.76 -44.44 -32.41
C GLN A 330 34.72 -43.28 -32.75
N GLN A 331 35.72 -43.49 -33.60
CA GLN A 331 36.59 -42.42 -34.06
C GLN A 331 35.85 -41.36 -34.84
N GLN A 332 34.92 -41.72 -35.72
CA GLN A 332 34.10 -40.79 -36.49
C GLN A 332 33.15 -39.97 -35.55
N MET A 333 32.53 -40.62 -34.58
CA MET A 333 31.68 -39.92 -33.60
C MET A 333 32.51 -38.97 -32.69
N MET A 334 33.73 -39.37 -32.33
CA MET A 334 34.61 -38.52 -31.54
C MET A 334 35.08 -37.30 -32.34
N GLN A 335 35.37 -37.48 -33.62
CA GLN A 335 35.69 -36.37 -34.54
C GLN A 335 34.51 -35.45 -34.76
N GLN A 336 33.31 -35.97 -34.89
CA GLN A 336 32.07 -35.15 -35.00
C GLN A 336 31.80 -34.38 -33.71
N ARG A 337 31.99 -34.99 -32.54
CA ARG A 337 31.86 -34.27 -31.24
C ARG A 337 32.92 -33.17 -31.10
N MET A 338 34.14 -33.40 -31.47
CA MET A 338 35.21 -32.39 -31.46
C MET A 338 34.89 -31.26 -32.44
N ALA A 339 34.42 -31.57 -33.63
CA ALA A 339 34.00 -30.55 -34.60
C ALA A 339 32.78 -29.75 -34.15
N GLN A 340 31.82 -30.35 -33.40
CA GLN A 340 30.74 -29.64 -32.78
C GLN A 340 31.17 -28.76 -31.60
N GLN A 341 32.15 -29.20 -30.82
CA GLN A 341 32.74 -28.36 -29.76
C GLN A 341 33.55 -27.20 -30.34
N GLN A 342 34.27 -27.38 -31.45
CA GLN A 342 34.97 -26.28 -32.13
C GLN A 342 34.03 -25.28 -32.82
N ARG A 343 32.83 -25.71 -33.23
CA ARG A 343 31.75 -24.82 -33.75
C ARG A 343 31.02 -24.04 -32.65
N ARG A 344 31.08 -24.50 -31.40
CA ARG A 344 30.72 -23.70 -30.23
C ARG A 344 31.97 -22.88 -29.85
N GLY A 345 32.15 -21.73 -30.51
CA GLY A 345 33.14 -20.71 -30.10
C GLY A 345 33.00 -20.41 -28.61
N PRO A 346 33.99 -19.74 -27.99
CA PRO A 346 33.86 -19.35 -26.58
C PRO A 346 32.57 -18.58 -26.42
N GLY A 347 31.55 -19.29 -25.97
CA GLY A 347 30.26 -18.70 -25.71
C GLY A 347 30.43 -17.63 -24.65
N PHE A 348 30.02 -16.44 -24.96
CA PHE A 348 29.68 -15.45 -23.97
C PHE A 348 28.93 -16.17 -22.85
N GLY A 349 29.55 -16.24 -21.67
CA GLY A 349 28.88 -16.73 -20.47
C GLY A 349 27.59 -15.97 -20.32
N MET A 350 26.48 -16.69 -20.19
CA MET A 350 25.24 -16.07 -19.66
C MET A 350 25.62 -15.47 -18.30
N LEU A 351 25.66 -14.16 -18.26
CA LEU A 351 25.65 -13.43 -17.00
C LEU A 351 24.34 -13.85 -16.27
N ASN A 352 24.49 -14.36 -15.08
CA ASN A 352 23.36 -14.59 -14.17
C ASN A 352 22.72 -13.23 -13.88
N ASP A 353 21.41 -13.22 -13.65
CA ASP A 353 20.64 -12.01 -13.32
C ASP A 353 21.19 -11.23 -12.10
N ASP A 354 22.04 -11.84 -11.28
CA ASP A 354 22.72 -11.21 -10.14
C ASP A 354 23.88 -10.28 -10.53
N ASP A 355 24.46 -10.41 -11.74
CA ASP A 355 25.57 -9.56 -12.21
C ASP A 355 25.10 -8.22 -12.82
N LEU A 356 23.81 -8.00 -12.97
CA LEU A 356 23.23 -6.75 -13.50
C LEU A 356 22.98 -5.66 -12.43
N ALA A 357 23.15 -5.98 -11.15
CA ALA A 357 22.92 -5.03 -10.07
C ALA A 357 24.06 -4.01 -9.86
N ASP A 358 25.29 -4.31 -10.27
CA ASP A 358 26.46 -3.48 -9.98
C ASP A 358 26.83 -2.45 -11.08
N PHE A 359 26.10 -2.41 -12.20
CA PHE A 359 26.41 -1.46 -13.31
C PHE A 359 25.52 -0.23 -13.38
N ALA A 360 24.67 0.04 -12.38
CA ALA A 360 23.75 1.18 -12.32
C ALA A 360 24.28 2.35 -11.47
N GLY A 361 25.57 2.58 -11.42
CA GLY A 361 26.16 3.68 -10.65
C GLY A 361 27.23 4.44 -11.42
N SER A 362 26.84 5.49 -12.09
CA SER A 362 27.60 6.69 -12.52
C SER A 362 27.38 7.08 -13.98
N GLY A 363 26.31 7.85 -14.19
CA GLY A 363 26.11 8.65 -15.39
C GLY A 363 25.43 9.98 -15.01
N PRO A 364 25.76 11.11 -15.66
CA PRO A 364 25.38 12.45 -15.20
C PRO A 364 23.89 12.70 -15.31
N ALA A 365 23.38 13.43 -14.31
CA ALA A 365 21.99 13.90 -14.20
C ALA A 365 21.47 14.50 -15.51
N SER A 366 20.54 13.80 -16.16
CA SER A 366 19.70 14.35 -17.20
C SER A 366 18.33 14.70 -16.59
N THR A 367 17.90 15.93 -16.83
CA THR A 367 16.62 16.56 -16.53
C THR A 367 15.41 15.65 -16.69
N PRO A 368 14.38 15.78 -15.85
CA PRO A 368 13.16 14.97 -15.93
C PRO A 368 12.35 15.37 -17.18
N GLN A 369 12.45 14.58 -18.23
CA GLN A 369 11.51 14.62 -19.35
C GLN A 369 10.28 13.80 -19.02
N ASN A 370 9.15 14.46 -19.04
CA ASN A 370 7.74 13.98 -19.12
C ASN A 370 7.54 12.46 -19.31
N GLN A 371 7.25 11.76 -18.22
CA GLN A 371 6.87 10.34 -18.22
C GLN A 371 5.36 10.10 -18.53
N TYR A 372 4.64 11.04 -19.14
CA TYR A 372 3.19 10.94 -19.29
C TYR A 372 2.65 10.72 -20.71
N PHE A 373 3.52 10.44 -21.68
CA PHE A 373 3.06 10.16 -23.03
C PHE A 373 3.46 8.75 -23.49
N VAL A 374 2.74 7.73 -22.99
CA VAL A 374 2.74 6.40 -23.59
C VAL A 374 1.64 6.39 -24.64
N PRO A 375 1.94 6.10 -25.92
CA PRO A 375 0.94 5.99 -26.98
C PRO A 375 -0.17 5.02 -26.62
N GLN A 376 -1.40 5.31 -27.03
CA GLN A 376 -2.58 4.53 -26.66
C GLN A 376 -2.45 3.05 -27.07
N ASN A 377 -1.75 2.77 -28.15
CA ASN A 377 -1.47 1.43 -28.67
C ASN A 377 -0.57 0.59 -27.76
N GLU A 378 0.43 1.21 -27.11
CA GLU A 378 1.31 0.51 -26.17
C GLU A 378 0.63 0.26 -24.81
N ARG A 379 -0.24 1.18 -24.37
CA ARG A 379 -1.08 0.98 -23.18
C ARG A 379 -2.08 -0.17 -23.39
N ASP A 380 -2.64 -0.28 -24.58
CA ASP A 380 -3.58 -1.33 -24.94
C ASP A 380 -2.89 -2.69 -25.04
N ALA A 381 -1.66 -2.75 -25.57
CA ALA A 381 -0.85 -3.96 -25.63
C ALA A 381 -0.44 -4.44 -24.22
N ALA A 382 0.03 -3.53 -23.36
CA ALA A 382 0.41 -3.85 -21.98
C ALA A 382 -0.80 -4.31 -21.12
N LEU A 383 -1.98 -3.74 -21.36
CA LEU A 383 -3.22 -4.17 -20.71
C LEU A 383 -3.66 -5.54 -21.18
N ALA A 384 -3.58 -5.81 -22.49
CA ALA A 384 -3.92 -7.12 -23.07
C ALA A 384 -3.02 -8.24 -22.53
N GLU A 385 -1.74 -7.95 -22.34
CA GLU A 385 -0.77 -8.89 -21.75
C GLU A 385 -1.07 -9.17 -20.28
N LYS A 386 -1.36 -8.13 -19.49
CA LYS A 386 -1.83 -8.29 -18.11
C LYS A 386 -3.11 -9.11 -18.02
N MET A 387 -4.04 -8.94 -18.95
CA MET A 387 -5.31 -9.68 -18.98
C MET A 387 -5.15 -11.17 -19.30
N ARG A 388 -4.09 -11.58 -20.02
CA ARG A 388 -3.79 -13.00 -20.30
C ARG A 388 -3.47 -13.82 -19.06
N HIS A 389 -2.89 -13.19 -18.02
CA HIS A 389 -2.50 -13.82 -16.77
C HIS A 389 -3.52 -13.63 -15.63
N MET A 390 -4.65 -12.97 -15.89
CA MET A 390 -5.71 -12.73 -14.92
C MET A 390 -6.79 -13.82 -14.92
N ASN A 391 -7.48 -13.95 -13.78
CA ASN A 391 -8.70 -14.75 -13.68
C ASN A 391 -9.73 -14.27 -14.74
N PRO A 392 -10.33 -15.18 -15.53
CA PRO A 392 -11.25 -14.84 -16.63
C PRO A 392 -12.45 -13.96 -16.22
N ALA A 393 -12.93 -14.08 -14.98
CA ALA A 393 -14.02 -13.24 -14.47
C ALA A 393 -13.57 -11.78 -14.27
N LYS A 394 -12.37 -11.57 -13.76
CA LYS A 394 -11.77 -10.23 -13.53
C LYS A 394 -11.40 -9.56 -14.86
N ALA A 395 -10.88 -10.32 -15.82
CA ALA A 395 -10.61 -9.83 -17.17
C ALA A 395 -11.88 -9.34 -17.90
N ARG A 396 -13.00 -10.08 -17.79
CA ARG A 396 -14.30 -9.68 -18.35
C ARG A 396 -14.88 -8.42 -17.68
N ALA A 397 -14.69 -8.25 -16.36
CA ALA A 397 -15.14 -7.06 -15.65
C ALA A 397 -14.41 -5.80 -16.12
N ILE A 398 -13.08 -5.86 -16.28
CA ILE A 398 -12.25 -4.77 -16.79
C ILE A 398 -12.63 -4.41 -18.25
N ALA A 399 -12.86 -5.40 -19.12
CA ALA A 399 -13.30 -5.19 -20.49
C ALA A 399 -14.65 -4.45 -20.55
N ARG A 400 -15.64 -4.86 -19.74
CA ARG A 400 -16.96 -4.21 -19.67
C ARG A 400 -16.91 -2.79 -19.09
N ALA A 401 -16.03 -2.52 -18.12
CA ALA A 401 -15.83 -1.18 -17.56
C ALA A 401 -15.24 -0.23 -18.61
N ARG A 402 -14.30 -0.71 -19.44
CA ARG A 402 -13.70 0.05 -20.52
C ARG A 402 -14.69 0.36 -21.64
N GLU A 403 -15.51 -0.60 -22.06
CA GLU A 403 -16.57 -0.37 -23.07
C GLU A 403 -17.57 0.69 -22.59
N ARG A 404 -17.97 0.67 -21.32
CA ARG A 404 -18.84 1.71 -20.74
C ARG A 404 -18.16 3.07 -20.69
N GLY A 405 -16.87 3.15 -20.35
CA GLY A 405 -16.09 4.37 -20.37
C GLY A 405 -15.95 4.97 -21.77
N LEU A 406 -15.71 4.14 -22.78
CA LEU A 406 -15.64 4.57 -24.19
C LEU A 406 -17.00 5.00 -24.73
N ALA A 407 -18.09 4.33 -24.35
CA ALA A 407 -19.46 4.72 -24.72
C ALA A 407 -19.85 6.08 -24.09
N ALA A 408 -19.50 6.31 -22.82
CA ALA A 408 -19.72 7.60 -22.14
C ALA A 408 -18.90 8.75 -22.73
N ALA A 409 -17.68 8.47 -23.22
CA ALA A 409 -16.84 9.46 -23.89
C ALA A 409 -17.39 9.84 -25.29
N ARG A 410 -17.96 8.86 -26.03
CA ARG A 410 -18.59 9.09 -27.34
C ARG A 410 -19.91 9.86 -27.23
N GLY A 411 -20.66 9.69 -26.15
CA GLY A 411 -21.93 10.41 -25.90
C GLY A 411 -21.77 11.86 -25.45
N ARG A 412 -20.55 12.36 -25.23
CA ARG A 412 -20.26 13.78 -24.89
C ARG A 412 -19.75 14.62 -26.06
N VAL A 413 -19.67 14.07 -27.24
CA VAL A 413 -19.17 14.73 -28.48
C VAL A 413 -20.31 14.91 -29.50
N MET A 414 -21.57 14.76 -29.06
CA MET A 414 -22.73 15.20 -29.83
C MET A 414 -23.50 16.32 -29.10
#